data_8f58347ea4e660ed0ce271f1996c3563
#
_entry.id   8f58347ea4e660ed0ce271f1996c3563
#
_cell.length_a   1.000
_cell.length_b   1.000
_cell.length_c   1.000
_cell.angle_alpha   90.00
_cell.angle_beta   90.00
_cell.angle_gamma   90.00
#
_symmetry.space_group_name_H-M   'P 1'
#
loop_
_entity.id
_entity.type
_entity.pdbx_description
1 polymer ?
#
loop_
_entity_poly.entity_id
_entity_poly.type
_entity_poly.pdbx_seq_one_letter_code
_entity_poly.pdbx_strand_id
1 'polypeptide(L)'
;DGAFVNAGEQLAVVSQNDKLMLQVKLPQRYQKSASSIKTVKFRTAYAPEVFALDKMDGRQVSQAITTADGGYYIPLLFEFKNINNVMSGTSVECYVVTKEKKNVITVPNCAIAEDQGVAQVFVKKHEDAFKKQFVTLGETDGERTEVLSGLRSGDIVATSDVARLHLASSSNAIPAHTHNH
;
A
#
# COMPACT_ATOMS: atom_id res chain seq x y z
N ASP A 1 10.85 4.91 -1.70
CA ASP A 1 9.91 4.58 -2.78
C ASP A 1 8.81 5.62 -2.80
N GLY A 2 8.82 6.51 -3.80
CA GLY A 2 7.73 7.45 -4.04
C GLY A 2 6.57 6.70 -4.68
N ALA A 3 5.54 6.38 -3.91
CA ALA A 3 4.34 5.73 -4.39
C ALA A 3 3.15 6.67 -4.24
N PHE A 4 2.33 6.73 -5.29
CA PHE A 4 1.05 7.43 -5.26
C PHE A 4 -0.05 6.38 -5.11
N VAL A 5 -0.94 6.57 -4.16
CA VAL A 5 -2.08 5.69 -3.94
C VAL A 5 -3.30 6.29 -4.63
N ASN A 6 -3.88 5.53 -5.55
CA ASN A 6 -5.18 5.82 -6.12
C ASN A 6 -6.16 4.73 -5.71
N ALA A 7 -7.16 5.07 -4.92
CA ALA A 7 -8.24 4.16 -4.56
C ALA A 7 -9.33 4.19 -5.64
N GLY A 8 -9.85 3.02 -6.02
CA GLY A 8 -11.07 2.89 -6.82
C GLY A 8 -10.88 2.83 -8.34
N GLU A 9 -9.73 2.37 -8.83
CA GLU A 9 -9.51 2.18 -10.26
C GLU A 9 -10.16 0.90 -10.79
N GLN A 10 -10.70 0.97 -12.00
CA GLN A 10 -11.37 -0.13 -12.65
C GLN A 10 -10.41 -0.84 -13.62
N LEU A 11 -10.22 -2.15 -13.46
CA LEU A 11 -9.59 -2.96 -14.49
C LEU A 11 -10.50 -3.00 -15.72
N ALA A 12 -10.16 -2.23 -16.73
CA ALA A 12 -10.85 -2.29 -18.00
C ALA A 12 -10.50 -3.59 -18.74
N VAL A 13 -11.51 -4.22 -19.32
CA VAL A 13 -11.43 -5.51 -19.95
C VAL A 13 -11.12 -5.38 -21.43
N VAL A 14 -10.05 -5.99 -21.90
CA VAL A 14 -10.06 -6.64 -23.22
C VAL A 14 -9.32 -7.97 -23.07
N SER A 15 -10.06 -9.06 -23.00
CA SER A 15 -9.51 -10.40 -23.01
C SER A 15 -9.29 -10.84 -24.47
N GLN A 16 -8.04 -10.85 -24.89
CA GLN A 16 -7.57 -11.77 -25.92
C GLN A 16 -6.24 -12.34 -25.44
N ASN A 17 -6.17 -13.67 -25.30
CA ASN A 17 -4.95 -14.41 -25.01
C ASN A 17 -4.29 -14.10 -23.64
N ASP A 18 -4.95 -14.43 -22.54
CA ASP A 18 -4.37 -14.39 -21.18
C ASP A 18 -3.77 -13.03 -20.77
N LYS A 19 -4.21 -11.95 -21.39
CA LYS A 19 -3.78 -10.58 -21.09
C LYS A 19 -4.93 -9.75 -20.57
N LEU A 20 -4.61 -8.87 -19.63
CA LEU A 20 -5.52 -7.87 -19.11
C LEU A 20 -4.98 -6.45 -19.30
N MET A 21 -5.89 -5.50 -19.26
CA MET A 21 -5.58 -4.07 -19.27
C MET A 21 -5.89 -3.47 -17.91
N LEU A 22 -4.91 -2.79 -17.32
CA LEU A 22 -5.09 -1.98 -16.14
C LEU A 22 -5.22 -0.51 -16.56
N GLN A 23 -6.34 0.11 -16.24
CA GLN A 23 -6.52 1.54 -16.39
C GLN A 23 -6.26 2.24 -15.05
N VAL A 24 -5.28 3.11 -15.02
CA VAL A 24 -4.93 3.92 -13.86
C VAL A 24 -5.31 5.37 -14.14
N LYS A 25 -6.10 6.00 -13.28
CA LYS A 25 -6.44 7.42 -13.34
C LYS A 25 -5.48 8.21 -12.44
N LEU A 26 -4.40 8.68 -13.03
CA LEU A 26 -3.41 9.48 -12.30
C LEU A 26 -3.95 10.91 -12.07
N PRO A 27 -4.02 11.41 -10.83
CA PRO A 27 -4.41 12.80 -10.60
C PRO A 27 -3.47 13.77 -11.33
N GLN A 28 -4.04 14.81 -11.96
CA GLN A 28 -3.32 15.74 -12.83
C GLN A 28 -2.14 16.43 -12.13
N ARG A 29 -2.21 16.63 -10.82
CA ARG A 29 -1.08 17.16 -10.01
C ARG A 29 0.20 16.35 -10.13
N TYR A 30 0.09 15.06 -10.51
CA TYR A 30 1.23 14.15 -10.69
C TYR A 30 1.68 14.00 -12.15
N GLN A 31 1.21 14.86 -13.05
CA GLN A 31 1.55 14.80 -14.49
C GLN A 31 3.06 14.74 -14.74
N LYS A 32 3.84 15.54 -13.99
CA LYS A 32 5.31 15.53 -14.11
C LYS A 32 5.94 14.19 -13.73
N SER A 33 5.28 13.41 -12.90
CA SER A 33 5.74 12.09 -12.46
C SER A 33 5.34 10.97 -13.42
N ALA A 34 4.39 11.20 -14.33
CA ALA A 34 3.89 10.19 -15.26
C ALA A 34 5.00 9.63 -16.18
N SER A 35 5.96 10.45 -16.57
CA SER A 35 7.11 10.02 -17.39
C SER A 35 8.19 9.27 -16.61
N SER A 36 8.13 9.26 -15.29
CA SER A 36 9.09 8.60 -14.39
C SER A 36 8.55 7.35 -13.72
N ILE A 37 7.39 6.85 -14.18
CA ILE A 37 6.78 5.63 -13.64
C ILE A 37 7.68 4.45 -13.97
N LYS A 38 8.09 3.71 -12.93
CA LYS A 38 8.89 2.49 -13.04
C LYS A 38 8.01 1.26 -13.15
N THR A 39 7.01 1.16 -12.29
CA THR A 39 6.03 0.08 -12.28
C THR A 39 4.75 0.54 -11.60
N VAL A 40 3.70 -0.24 -11.76
CA VAL A 40 2.46 -0.10 -11.01
C VAL A 40 2.23 -1.39 -10.25
N LYS A 41 1.93 -1.26 -8.97
CA LYS A 41 1.42 -2.35 -8.16
C LYS A 41 -0.07 -2.16 -7.98
N PHE A 42 -0.81 -3.25 -7.81
CA PHE A 42 -2.24 -3.17 -7.53
C PHE A 42 -2.70 -4.28 -6.60
N ARG A 43 -3.80 -4.03 -5.89
CA ARG A 43 -4.48 -4.97 -5.01
C ARG A 43 -5.94 -5.04 -5.40
N THR A 44 -6.50 -6.25 -5.46
CA THR A 44 -7.92 -6.47 -5.69
C THR A 44 -8.70 -6.40 -4.37
N ALA A 45 -9.99 -6.09 -4.44
CA ALA A 45 -10.83 -6.05 -3.24
C ALA A 45 -11.05 -7.43 -2.59
N TYR A 46 -10.85 -8.51 -3.36
CA TYR A 46 -11.11 -9.89 -2.90
C TYR A 46 -9.84 -10.64 -2.49
N ALA A 47 -8.65 -10.07 -2.66
CA ALA A 47 -7.39 -10.71 -2.28
C ALA A 47 -6.46 -9.70 -1.58
N PRO A 48 -5.80 -10.09 -0.48
CA PRO A 48 -4.88 -9.21 0.26
C PRO A 48 -3.54 -9.02 -0.46
N GLU A 49 -3.26 -9.86 -1.46
CA GLU A 49 -1.98 -9.84 -2.18
C GLU A 49 -1.85 -8.60 -3.05
N VAL A 50 -0.63 -8.09 -3.12
CA VAL A 50 -0.25 -6.99 -4.01
C VAL A 50 0.43 -7.58 -5.23
N PHE A 51 -0.11 -7.31 -6.40
CA PHE A 51 0.42 -7.72 -7.69
C PHE A 51 1.29 -6.59 -8.27
N ALA A 52 2.45 -6.93 -8.82
CA ALA A 52 3.36 -5.97 -9.43
C ALA A 52 3.45 -6.21 -10.94
N LEU A 53 3.18 -5.19 -11.75
CA LEU A 53 3.13 -5.33 -13.21
C LEU A 53 4.46 -5.78 -13.83
N ASP A 54 5.58 -5.36 -13.26
CA ASP A 54 6.92 -5.80 -13.70
C ASP A 54 7.14 -7.31 -13.56
N LYS A 55 6.46 -7.96 -12.60
CA LYS A 55 6.47 -9.43 -12.43
C LYS A 55 5.46 -10.16 -13.35
N MET A 56 4.58 -9.41 -13.98
CA MET A 56 3.50 -9.94 -14.85
C MET A 56 3.70 -9.56 -16.32
N ASP A 57 4.93 -9.27 -16.73
CA ASP A 57 5.27 -8.80 -18.08
C ASP A 57 4.45 -7.55 -18.47
N GLY A 58 4.25 -6.67 -17.48
CA GLY A 58 3.43 -5.47 -17.61
C GLY A 58 4.17 -4.37 -18.35
N ARG A 59 3.46 -3.68 -19.24
CA ARG A 59 3.98 -2.54 -20.00
C ARG A 59 2.95 -1.45 -20.14
N GLN A 60 3.39 -0.21 -20.11
CA GLN A 60 2.53 0.90 -20.45
C GLN A 60 2.26 0.94 -21.96
N VAL A 61 0.99 0.90 -22.36
CA VAL A 61 0.59 0.89 -23.77
C VAL A 61 0.04 2.22 -24.23
N SER A 62 -0.50 3.03 -23.32
CA SER A 62 -1.01 4.36 -23.65
C SER A 62 -0.93 5.30 -22.46
N GLN A 63 -0.75 6.57 -22.79
CA GLN A 63 -0.95 7.71 -21.90
C GLN A 63 -1.73 8.74 -22.67
N ALA A 64 -2.92 9.11 -22.19
CA ALA A 64 -3.67 10.18 -22.84
C ALA A 64 -2.98 11.52 -22.58
N ILE A 65 -2.83 12.30 -23.65
CA ILE A 65 -2.28 13.66 -23.60
C ILE A 65 -3.38 14.66 -23.20
N THR A 66 -4.64 14.28 -23.44
CA THR A 66 -5.81 15.09 -23.09
C THR A 66 -6.64 14.42 -22.02
N THR A 67 -7.11 15.20 -21.06
CA THR A 67 -8.12 14.74 -20.13
C THR A 67 -9.45 14.65 -20.89
N ALA A 68 -10.03 13.45 -20.98
CA ALA A 68 -11.40 13.33 -21.48
C ALA A 68 -12.33 14.10 -20.53
N ASP A 69 -13.24 14.88 -21.08
CA ASP A 69 -14.33 15.57 -20.37
C ASP A 69 -13.89 16.55 -19.26
N GLY A 70 -12.78 17.27 -19.44
CA GLY A 70 -12.32 18.25 -18.43
C GLY A 70 -11.92 17.62 -17.09
N GLY A 71 -11.63 16.33 -17.09
CA GLY A 71 -11.35 15.56 -15.89
C GLY A 71 -10.02 15.92 -15.22
N TYR A 72 -9.99 15.82 -13.91
CA TYR A 72 -8.81 16.06 -13.08
C TYR A 72 -7.79 14.92 -13.11
N TYR A 73 -7.96 13.94 -14.01
CA TYR A 73 -7.15 12.70 -14.07
C TYR A 73 -6.58 12.48 -15.47
N ILE A 74 -5.39 11.90 -15.49
CA ILE A 74 -4.69 11.44 -16.70
C ILE A 74 -4.87 9.93 -16.77
N PRO A 75 -5.60 9.38 -17.75
CA PRO A 75 -5.72 7.93 -17.89
C PRO A 75 -4.41 7.34 -18.43
N LEU A 76 -3.89 6.36 -17.71
CA LEU A 76 -2.76 5.54 -18.09
C LEU A 76 -3.27 4.13 -18.33
N LEU A 77 -2.82 3.48 -19.41
CA LEU A 77 -3.17 2.11 -19.73
C LEU A 77 -1.92 1.24 -19.69
N PHE A 78 -2.02 0.14 -18.96
CA PHE A 78 -0.99 -0.89 -18.87
C PHE A 78 -1.56 -2.23 -19.32
N GLU A 79 -0.84 -2.93 -20.19
CA GLU A 79 -1.12 -4.32 -20.55
C GLU A 79 -0.24 -5.25 -19.71
N PHE A 80 -0.79 -6.37 -19.24
CA PHE A 80 -0.04 -7.36 -18.47
C PHE A 80 -0.56 -8.78 -18.70
N LYS A 81 0.26 -9.80 -18.43
CA LYS A 81 -0.15 -11.21 -18.47
C LYS A 81 -0.92 -11.58 -17.23
N ASN A 82 -2.08 -12.19 -17.40
CA ASN A 82 -2.93 -12.63 -16.28
C ASN A 82 -2.48 -13.99 -15.73
N ILE A 83 -1.29 -14.04 -15.16
CA ILE A 83 -0.72 -15.27 -14.57
C ILE A 83 -1.33 -15.63 -13.19
N ASN A 84 -2.06 -14.73 -12.59
CA ASN A 84 -2.64 -14.88 -11.25
C ASN A 84 -4.17 -14.99 -11.28
N ASN A 85 -4.77 -15.23 -12.44
CA ASN A 85 -6.23 -15.35 -12.61
C ASN A 85 -7.03 -14.17 -12.05
N VAL A 86 -6.52 -12.96 -12.22
CA VAL A 86 -7.23 -11.74 -11.82
C VAL A 86 -8.51 -11.63 -12.66
N MET A 87 -9.63 -11.39 -11.99
CA MET A 87 -10.91 -11.26 -12.67
C MET A 87 -11.00 -9.92 -13.39
N SER A 88 -11.36 -10.00 -14.66
CA SER A 88 -11.63 -8.85 -15.51
C SER A 88 -12.83 -8.06 -15.02
N GLY A 89 -12.80 -6.72 -15.14
CA GLY A 89 -13.87 -5.83 -14.65
C GLY A 89 -13.82 -5.53 -13.15
N THR A 90 -12.80 -6.03 -12.43
CA THR A 90 -12.62 -5.78 -11.01
C THR A 90 -12.09 -4.37 -10.75
N SER A 91 -12.60 -3.69 -9.74
CA SER A 91 -11.97 -2.48 -9.21
C SER A 91 -10.75 -2.85 -8.36
N VAL A 92 -9.68 -2.09 -8.51
CA VAL A 92 -8.41 -2.33 -7.82
C VAL A 92 -7.90 -1.05 -7.19
N GLU A 93 -7.13 -1.21 -6.13
CA GLU A 93 -6.33 -0.15 -5.55
C GLU A 93 -4.94 -0.18 -6.20
N CYS A 94 -4.51 0.95 -6.76
CA CYS A 94 -3.24 1.04 -7.49
C CYS A 94 -2.20 1.87 -6.74
N TYR A 95 -0.96 1.43 -6.80
CA TYR A 95 0.22 2.10 -6.27
C TYR A 95 1.18 2.38 -7.43
N VAL A 96 1.32 3.64 -7.80
CA VAL A 96 2.20 4.06 -8.90
C VAL A 96 3.60 4.32 -8.35
N VAL A 97 4.56 3.49 -8.70
CA VAL A 97 5.94 3.56 -8.23
C VAL A 97 6.78 4.36 -9.23
N THR A 98 7.32 5.50 -8.80
CA THR A 98 8.12 6.39 -9.65
C THR A 98 9.60 6.39 -9.31
N LYS A 99 9.94 6.52 -8.04
CA LYS A 99 11.31 6.62 -7.55
C LYS A 99 11.56 5.67 -6.39
N GLU A 100 12.79 5.24 -6.29
CA GLU A 100 13.29 4.53 -5.14
C GLU A 100 13.90 5.53 -4.15
N LYS A 101 13.38 5.58 -2.93
CA LYS A 101 14.01 6.33 -1.84
C LYS A 101 15.08 5.44 -1.20
N LYS A 102 16.29 5.97 -1.07
CA LYS A 102 17.37 5.29 -0.37
C LYS A 102 17.45 5.79 1.06
N ASN A 103 17.97 4.93 1.96
CA ASN A 103 18.21 5.28 3.38
C ASN A 103 16.93 5.69 4.14
N VAL A 104 15.82 5.05 3.85
CA VAL A 104 14.56 5.23 4.56
C VAL A 104 14.23 3.98 5.38
N ILE A 105 13.57 4.18 6.52
CA ILE A 105 13.04 3.08 7.32
C ILE A 105 11.68 2.71 6.73
N THR A 106 11.49 1.43 6.44
CA THR A 106 10.19 0.91 5.98
C THR A 106 9.79 -0.30 6.80
N VAL A 107 8.49 -0.48 6.98
CA VAL A 107 7.90 -1.66 7.61
C VAL A 107 6.91 -2.33 6.66
N PRO A 108 6.73 -3.66 6.71
CA PRO A 108 5.64 -4.31 6.01
C PRO A 108 4.29 -3.76 6.48
N ASN A 109 3.33 -3.61 5.58
CA ASN A 109 2.01 -3.06 5.94
C ASN A 109 1.29 -3.91 7.01
N CYS A 110 1.53 -5.24 7.03
CA CYS A 110 1.01 -6.13 8.07
C CYS A 110 1.56 -5.87 9.48
N ALA A 111 2.66 -5.12 9.63
CA ALA A 111 3.22 -4.74 10.92
C ALA A 111 2.54 -3.50 11.52
N ILE A 112 1.73 -2.79 10.75
CA ILE A 112 1.09 -1.54 11.15
C ILE A 112 -0.29 -1.85 11.72
N ALA A 113 -0.54 -1.37 12.94
CA ALA A 113 -1.87 -1.27 13.52
C ALA A 113 -2.27 0.21 13.56
N GLU A 114 -3.55 0.46 13.38
CA GLU A 114 -4.11 1.82 13.47
C GLU A 114 -5.20 1.84 14.53
N ASP A 115 -5.16 2.85 15.37
CA ASP A 115 -6.15 3.07 16.41
C ASP A 115 -6.52 4.56 16.43
N GLN A 116 -7.81 4.84 16.15
CA GLN A 116 -8.34 6.22 16.08
C GLN A 116 -7.53 7.17 15.18
N GLY A 117 -7.03 6.66 14.04
CA GLY A 117 -6.21 7.42 13.10
C GLY A 117 -4.74 7.57 13.49
N VAL A 118 -4.31 6.91 14.58
CA VAL A 118 -2.91 6.91 15.02
C VAL A 118 -2.24 5.60 14.67
N ALA A 119 -1.21 5.66 13.83
CA ALA A 119 -0.45 4.49 13.43
C ALA A 119 0.55 4.06 14.51
N GLN A 120 0.66 2.75 14.69
CA GLN A 120 1.54 2.14 15.67
C GLN A 120 2.11 0.81 15.17
N VAL A 121 3.25 0.44 15.69
CA VAL A 121 3.90 -0.87 15.49
C VAL A 121 4.28 -1.46 16.84
N PHE A 122 4.59 -2.76 16.85
CA PHE A 122 5.05 -3.45 18.05
C PHE A 122 6.52 -3.79 17.89
N VAL A 123 7.38 -3.10 18.65
CA VAL A 123 8.84 -3.25 18.61
C VAL A 123 9.27 -4.27 19.66
N LYS A 124 10.07 -5.25 19.23
CA LYS A 124 10.67 -6.26 20.12
C LYS A 124 11.67 -5.59 21.07
N LYS A 125 11.53 -5.80 22.38
CA LYS A 125 12.44 -5.28 23.41
C LYS A 125 13.32 -6.37 24.03
N HIS A 126 12.73 -7.52 24.35
CA HIS A 126 13.41 -8.70 24.88
C HIS A 126 12.80 -9.95 24.21
N GLU A 127 13.31 -11.14 24.54
CA GLU A 127 13.02 -12.39 23.82
C GLU A 127 11.55 -12.58 23.40
N ASP A 128 10.58 -12.27 24.28
CA ASP A 128 9.14 -12.40 23.99
C ASP A 128 8.34 -11.13 24.30
N ALA A 129 9.00 -10.01 24.58
CA ALA A 129 8.33 -8.76 24.94
C ALA A 129 8.29 -7.78 23.78
N PHE A 130 7.08 -7.41 23.38
CA PHE A 130 6.84 -6.36 22.41
C PHE A 130 6.30 -5.10 23.10
N LYS A 131 6.83 -3.95 22.70
CA LYS A 131 6.35 -2.65 23.18
C LYS A 131 5.63 -1.92 22.05
N LYS A 132 4.45 -1.41 22.34
CA LYS A 132 3.71 -0.49 21.48
C LYS A 132 4.53 0.76 21.22
N GLN A 133 4.69 1.12 19.96
CA GLN A 133 5.43 2.29 19.52
C GLN A 133 4.62 3.05 18.47
N PHE A 134 4.30 4.31 18.76
CA PHE A 134 3.66 5.19 17.79
C PHE A 134 4.62 5.60 16.71
N VAL A 135 4.13 5.67 15.48
CA VAL A 135 4.91 5.99 14.29
C VAL A 135 4.21 7.02 13.44
N THR A 136 4.99 7.82 12.72
CA THR A 136 4.48 8.66 11.63
C THR A 136 4.81 7.97 10.32
N LEU A 137 3.77 7.70 9.54
CA LEU A 137 3.90 7.02 8.27
C LEU A 137 4.15 8.02 7.13
N GLY A 138 4.92 7.57 6.15
CA GLY A 138 5.16 8.25 4.89
C GLY A 138 4.46 7.55 3.73
N GLU A 139 5.17 7.43 2.61
CA GLU A 139 4.64 6.83 1.39
C GLU A 139 4.62 5.30 1.48
N THR A 140 3.68 4.69 0.76
CA THR A 140 3.55 3.22 0.66
C THR A 140 3.62 2.77 -0.80
N ASP A 141 4.13 1.56 -1.02
CA ASP A 141 4.09 0.88 -2.32
C ASP A 141 3.06 -0.27 -2.36
N GLY A 142 2.19 -0.34 -1.34
CA GLY A 142 1.19 -1.38 -1.16
C GLY A 142 1.68 -2.57 -0.33
N GLU A 143 2.97 -2.86 -0.31
CA GLU A 143 3.57 -3.96 0.49
C GLU A 143 4.27 -3.42 1.74
N ARG A 144 4.96 -2.31 1.59
CA ARG A 144 5.73 -1.66 2.66
C ARG A 144 5.38 -0.18 2.75
N THR A 145 5.43 0.35 3.95
CA THR A 145 5.21 1.78 4.23
C THR A 145 6.44 2.39 4.85
N GLU A 146 6.81 3.57 4.39
CA GLU A 146 7.86 4.39 4.98
C GLU A 146 7.47 4.83 6.39
N VAL A 147 8.45 4.84 7.30
CA VAL A 147 8.29 5.37 8.65
C VAL A 147 9.16 6.61 8.77
N LEU A 148 8.50 7.76 8.86
CA LEU A 148 9.16 9.07 8.97
C LEU A 148 9.70 9.33 10.37
N SER A 149 9.02 8.80 11.40
CA SER A 149 9.46 8.92 12.79
C SER A 149 8.88 7.80 13.66
N GLY A 150 9.51 7.56 14.81
CA GLY A 150 9.07 6.57 15.79
C GLY A 150 9.87 5.27 15.78
N LEU A 151 10.66 4.99 14.73
CA LEU A 151 11.55 3.83 14.67
C LEU A 151 13.00 4.25 14.42
N ARG A 152 13.92 3.35 14.75
CA ARG A 152 15.35 3.44 14.44
C ARG A 152 15.77 2.27 13.55
N SER A 153 16.83 2.49 12.79
CA SER A 153 17.44 1.38 12.04
C SER A 153 17.90 0.29 13.00
N GLY A 154 17.53 -0.97 12.69
CA GLY A 154 17.80 -2.12 13.55
C GLY A 154 16.66 -2.50 14.49
N ASP A 155 15.62 -1.68 14.65
CA ASP A 155 14.43 -2.08 15.40
C ASP A 155 13.74 -3.27 14.73
N ILE A 156 13.38 -4.28 15.53
CA ILE A 156 12.66 -5.47 15.08
C ILE A 156 11.18 -5.28 15.39
N VAL A 157 10.33 -5.32 14.36
CA VAL A 157 8.88 -5.16 14.48
C VAL A 157 8.15 -6.48 14.29
N ALA A 158 7.03 -6.66 15.00
CA ALA A 158 6.13 -7.81 14.80
C ALA A 158 5.45 -7.70 13.43
N THR A 159 5.43 -8.80 12.67
CA THR A 159 4.74 -8.93 11.38
C THR A 159 3.61 -9.94 11.41
N SER A 160 3.49 -10.68 12.49
CA SER A 160 2.39 -11.62 12.78
C SER A 160 1.74 -11.26 14.12
N ASP A 161 0.51 -11.72 14.33
CA ASP A 161 -0.26 -11.50 15.57
C ASP A 161 -0.41 -10.02 16.00
N VAL A 162 -0.22 -9.09 15.09
CA VAL A 162 -0.28 -7.63 15.36
C VAL A 162 -1.62 -7.23 15.98
N ALA A 163 -2.73 -7.81 15.49
CA ALA A 163 -4.06 -7.57 16.04
C ALA A 163 -4.18 -8.04 17.50
N ARG A 164 -3.59 -9.18 17.85
CA ARG A 164 -3.58 -9.69 19.25
C ARG A 164 -2.75 -8.79 20.16
N LEU A 165 -1.58 -8.37 19.69
CA LEU A 165 -0.72 -7.43 20.43
C LEU A 165 -1.43 -6.10 20.66
N HIS A 166 -2.17 -5.62 19.65
CA HIS A 166 -2.97 -4.41 19.76
C HIS A 166 -4.07 -4.53 20.83
N LEU A 167 -4.85 -5.60 20.81
CA LEU A 167 -5.90 -5.87 21.79
C LEU A 167 -5.32 -6.02 23.19
N ALA A 168 -4.23 -6.76 23.38
CA ALA A 168 -3.57 -6.91 24.67
C ALA A 168 -3.05 -5.59 25.23
N SER A 169 -2.50 -4.72 24.39
CA SER A 169 -2.01 -3.41 24.80
C SER A 169 -3.14 -2.46 25.16
N SER A 170 -4.32 -2.59 24.58
CA SER A 170 -5.50 -1.77 24.87
C SER A 170 -6.21 -2.22 26.14
N SER A 171 -6.25 -3.52 26.45
CA SER A 171 -6.87 -4.06 27.65
C SER A 171 -6.09 -3.74 28.95
N ASN A 172 -4.78 -3.58 28.86
CA ASN A 172 -3.94 -3.16 30.01
C ASN A 172 -4.08 -1.64 30.33
N ALA A 173 -4.79 -0.88 29.51
CA ALA A 173 -5.02 0.56 29.75
C ALA A 173 -6.26 0.85 30.58
N ILE A 174 -7.06 -0.17 30.98
CA ILE A 174 -8.20 0.01 31.88
C ILE A 174 -7.68 -0.05 33.32
N PRO A 175 -7.69 1.06 34.10
CA PRO A 175 -7.36 1.01 35.53
C PRO A 175 -8.37 0.11 36.23
N ALA A 176 -7.90 -0.86 37.00
CA ALA A 176 -8.76 -1.61 37.88
C ALA A 176 -9.37 -0.61 38.89
N HIS A 177 -10.66 -0.35 38.74
CA HIS A 177 -11.40 0.37 39.78
C HIS A 177 -11.47 -0.53 41.02
N THR A 178 -10.55 -0.33 41.96
CA THR A 178 -10.65 -0.87 43.30
C THR A 178 -11.80 -0.15 44.02
N HIS A 179 -12.97 -0.79 44.03
CA HIS A 179 -14.00 -0.43 45.00
C HIS A 179 -13.54 -0.91 46.38
N ASN A 180 -13.04 0.00 47.19
CA ASN A 180 -12.92 -0.20 48.62
C ASN A 180 -14.29 0.10 49.28
N HIS A 181 -14.89 -0.91 49.88
CA HIS A 181 -15.94 -0.78 50.86
C HIS A 181 -15.33 -0.68 52.25
#